data_f44fa2051537440fbf131f1ff9b51f09
#
_entry.id   f44fa2051537440fbf131f1ff9b51f09
#
_cell.length_a   1.000
_cell.length_b   1.000
_cell.length_c   1.000
_cell.angle_alpha   90.00
_cell.angle_beta   90.00
_cell.angle_gamma   90.00
#
_symmetry.space_group_name_H-M   'P 1'
#
loop_
_entity.id
_entity.type
_entity.pdbx_description
1 polymer ?
#
loop_
_entity_poly.entity_id
_entity_poly.type
_entity_poly.pdbx_seq_one_letter_code
_entity_poly.pdbx_strand_id
1 'polypeptide(L)'
;MPGTIWITRPGRQDLVRLSRTEDPDGWQAAIAEDRFLVTQVNAGADPGTEAVSATSSCSMPSVVDAMLTALDVRPGHAVLEIGTGTGWNAAHLSRRAGTQGRVVTIEVDPAVADQARSALATTGYSPHVVTGDGLQGYPADGPYDRVIATAAVNDAVPGPWLDQLRPGGRLVTPWATDWFNGAMLALDLDDHGHGTGRFIDDLSFMRIRSQHPALFEWEPDAADIQRAEFTDTGCYGNDFHRIVSPGQARFAIGARVPQVYLHIDWDARGDRHHRLELDDAATKSWAQIDVDLTQSRVPYRARQLGPRKLWNEIEGAYDWWHDAGEPSQERFGFATADHRQWIWLDAPDHVVRTVLPKTALSAS
;
A
#
# COMPACT_ATOMS: atom_id res chain seq x y z
N MET A 1 -12.36 -19.93 5.58
CA MET A 1 -12.96 -18.57 5.64
C MET A 1 -13.72 -18.38 6.94
N PRO A 2 -13.64 -17.20 7.60
CA PRO A 2 -14.44 -16.86 8.77
C PRO A 2 -15.95 -16.96 8.49
N GLY A 3 -16.75 -17.22 9.54
CA GLY A 3 -18.22 -17.25 9.40
C GLY A 3 -18.85 -15.88 9.13
N THR A 4 -18.15 -14.81 9.45
CA THR A 4 -18.55 -13.42 9.14
C THR A 4 -17.49 -12.78 8.28
N ILE A 5 -17.93 -12.11 7.21
CA ILE A 5 -17.11 -11.32 6.29
C ILE A 5 -17.81 -10.00 6.00
N TRP A 6 -17.08 -9.03 5.46
CA TRP A 6 -17.65 -7.78 4.97
C TRP A 6 -17.24 -7.60 3.52
N ILE A 7 -18.15 -7.06 2.73
CA ILE A 7 -17.98 -6.81 1.30
C ILE A 7 -18.40 -5.38 0.95
N THR A 8 -17.83 -4.82 -0.10
CA THR A 8 -18.35 -3.61 -0.74
C THR A 8 -19.43 -4.01 -1.75
N ARG A 9 -20.48 -3.21 -1.89
CA ARG A 9 -21.48 -3.36 -2.96
C ARG A 9 -21.12 -2.51 -4.17
N PRO A 10 -21.48 -2.90 -5.40
CA PRO A 10 -21.26 -2.08 -6.58
C PRO A 10 -21.78 -0.65 -6.40
N GLY A 11 -20.93 0.35 -6.68
CA GLY A 11 -21.26 1.77 -6.55
C GLY A 11 -21.31 2.32 -5.12
N ARG A 12 -20.93 1.52 -4.10
CA ARG A 12 -20.85 1.95 -2.70
C ARG A 12 -19.49 1.65 -2.12
N GLN A 13 -19.02 2.52 -1.24
CA GLN A 13 -17.74 2.31 -0.52
C GLN A 13 -17.94 1.72 0.88
N ASP A 14 -19.17 1.72 1.38
CA ASP A 14 -19.50 1.15 2.69
C ASP A 14 -19.37 -0.38 2.72
N LEU A 15 -18.83 -0.90 3.81
CA LEU A 15 -18.71 -2.32 4.06
C LEU A 15 -20.04 -2.88 4.58
N VAL A 16 -20.54 -3.93 3.94
CA VAL A 16 -21.75 -4.64 4.30
C VAL A 16 -21.37 -5.99 4.91
N ARG A 17 -21.85 -6.25 6.12
CA ARG A 17 -21.64 -7.50 6.83
C ARG A 17 -22.43 -8.65 6.18
N LEU A 18 -21.77 -9.78 5.96
CA LEU A 18 -22.37 -11.05 5.58
C LEU A 18 -22.02 -12.12 6.60
N SER A 19 -23.02 -12.86 7.04
CA SER A 19 -22.87 -13.95 8.02
C SER A 19 -23.30 -15.27 7.40
N ARG A 20 -22.44 -16.29 7.50
CA ARG A 20 -22.75 -17.64 7.02
C ARG A 20 -23.98 -18.27 7.68
N THR A 21 -24.31 -17.85 8.90
CA THR A 21 -25.48 -18.36 9.65
C THR A 21 -26.76 -17.58 9.35
N GLU A 22 -26.66 -16.30 9.00
CA GLU A 22 -27.82 -15.43 8.75
C GLU A 22 -28.19 -15.39 7.26
N ASP A 23 -27.19 -15.40 6.37
CA ASP A 23 -27.31 -15.41 4.91
C ASP A 23 -26.26 -16.38 4.30
N PRO A 24 -26.50 -17.69 4.38
CA PRO A 24 -25.56 -18.69 3.88
C PRO A 24 -25.36 -18.62 2.38
N ASP A 25 -26.40 -18.29 1.61
CA ASP A 25 -26.32 -18.22 0.14
C ASP A 25 -25.53 -16.99 -0.32
N GLY A 26 -25.78 -15.83 0.26
CA GLY A 26 -25.03 -14.60 -0.01
C GLY A 26 -23.56 -14.74 0.41
N TRP A 27 -23.29 -15.36 1.56
CA TRP A 27 -21.94 -15.64 2.02
C TRP A 27 -21.21 -16.59 1.05
N GLN A 28 -21.86 -17.67 0.62
CA GLN A 28 -21.29 -18.64 -0.32
C GLN A 28 -21.02 -18.01 -1.69
N ALA A 29 -21.93 -17.19 -2.18
CA ALA A 29 -21.75 -16.45 -3.43
C ALA A 29 -20.53 -15.52 -3.33
N ALA A 30 -20.41 -14.75 -2.25
CA ALA A 30 -19.31 -13.79 -2.07
C ALA A 30 -17.93 -14.46 -2.04
N ILE A 31 -17.79 -15.63 -1.40
CA ILE A 31 -16.50 -16.34 -1.34
C ILE A 31 -16.14 -17.06 -2.64
N ALA A 32 -17.09 -17.23 -3.54
CA ALA A 32 -16.88 -17.85 -4.86
C ALA A 32 -16.48 -16.83 -5.95
N GLU A 33 -16.62 -15.53 -5.67
CA GLU A 33 -16.27 -14.46 -6.59
C GLU A 33 -14.76 -14.12 -6.52
N ASP A 34 -14.23 -13.59 -7.63
CA ASP A 34 -12.89 -13.01 -7.69
C ASP A 34 -12.93 -11.58 -7.10
N ARG A 35 -12.90 -11.50 -5.78
CA ARG A 35 -12.96 -10.25 -5.00
C ARG A 35 -12.19 -10.37 -3.69
N PHE A 36 -11.78 -9.25 -3.13
CA PHE A 36 -11.29 -9.24 -1.75
C PHE A 36 -12.46 -9.35 -0.76
N LEU A 37 -12.21 -9.99 0.38
CA LEU A 37 -13.18 -10.17 1.46
C LEU A 37 -12.56 -9.63 2.75
N VAL A 38 -13.17 -8.62 3.35
CA VAL A 38 -12.73 -8.14 4.67
C VAL A 38 -13.13 -9.18 5.71
N THR A 39 -12.19 -9.58 6.54
CA THR A 39 -12.34 -10.67 7.53
C THR A 39 -12.25 -10.19 8.96
N GLN A 40 -11.76 -8.97 9.17
CA GLN A 40 -11.76 -8.28 10.46
C GLN A 40 -11.92 -6.78 10.23
N VAL A 41 -12.68 -6.13 11.09
CA VAL A 41 -12.87 -4.69 11.13
C VAL A 41 -12.50 -4.16 12.52
N ASN A 42 -12.10 -2.89 12.62
CA ASN A 42 -11.83 -2.17 13.86
C ASN A 42 -10.92 -2.95 14.84
N ALA A 43 -9.90 -3.65 14.31
CA ALA A 43 -9.01 -4.54 15.06
C ALA A 43 -9.75 -5.61 15.91
N GLY A 44 -10.91 -6.07 15.44
CA GLY A 44 -11.75 -7.05 16.12
C GLY A 44 -12.73 -6.47 17.14
N ALA A 45 -12.77 -5.15 17.33
CA ALA A 45 -13.81 -4.52 18.14
C ALA A 45 -15.18 -4.57 17.44
N ASP A 46 -16.25 -4.64 18.22
CA ASP A 46 -17.61 -4.57 17.69
C ASP A 46 -17.83 -3.17 17.07
N PRO A 47 -18.13 -3.09 15.78
CA PRO A 47 -18.31 -1.78 15.13
C PRO A 47 -19.53 -1.00 15.66
N GLY A 48 -20.52 -1.64 16.28
CA GLY A 48 -21.74 -0.97 16.73
C GLY A 48 -22.38 -0.18 15.59
N THR A 49 -22.57 1.14 15.80
CA THR A 49 -23.05 2.10 14.80
C THR A 49 -21.94 2.99 14.20
N GLU A 50 -20.68 2.77 14.59
CA GLU A 50 -19.55 3.57 14.15
C GLU A 50 -19.07 3.17 12.75
N ALA A 51 -18.26 4.03 12.15
CA ALA A 51 -17.62 3.74 10.87
C ALA A 51 -16.76 2.48 10.96
N VAL A 52 -16.88 1.62 9.95
CA VAL A 52 -16.19 0.33 9.89
C VAL A 52 -14.88 0.50 9.11
N SER A 53 -13.75 0.26 9.79
CA SER A 53 -12.43 0.26 9.18
C SER A 53 -11.91 -1.17 9.03
N ALA A 54 -11.52 -1.55 7.80
CA ALA A 54 -10.94 -2.88 7.52
C ALA A 54 -9.57 -3.01 8.18
N THR A 55 -9.35 -4.10 8.92
CA THR A 55 -8.07 -4.39 9.60
C THR A 55 -7.48 -5.76 9.25
N SER A 56 -8.24 -6.65 8.61
CA SER A 56 -7.74 -7.85 7.95
C SER A 56 -8.65 -8.24 6.78
N SER A 57 -8.08 -8.83 5.73
CA SER A 57 -8.84 -9.30 4.57
C SER A 57 -8.24 -10.59 4.00
N CYS A 58 -9.06 -11.33 3.25
CA CYS A 58 -8.60 -12.30 2.28
C CYS A 58 -8.50 -11.60 0.93
N SER A 59 -7.31 -11.62 0.35
CA SER A 59 -7.06 -10.97 -0.93
C SER A 59 -7.81 -11.64 -2.08
N MET A 60 -8.07 -10.88 -3.13
CA MET A 60 -8.69 -11.34 -4.37
C MET A 60 -7.88 -12.49 -4.98
N PRO A 61 -8.50 -13.61 -5.40
CA PRO A 61 -7.80 -14.77 -5.95
C PRO A 61 -6.87 -14.45 -7.12
N SER A 62 -7.31 -13.64 -8.09
CA SER A 62 -6.48 -13.24 -9.24
C SER A 62 -5.24 -12.45 -8.83
N VAL A 63 -5.36 -11.56 -7.84
CA VAL A 63 -4.24 -10.78 -7.30
C VAL A 63 -3.22 -11.69 -6.60
N VAL A 64 -3.70 -12.65 -5.80
CA VAL A 64 -2.82 -13.64 -5.17
C VAL A 64 -2.07 -14.46 -6.22
N ASP A 65 -2.75 -14.91 -7.28
CA ASP A 65 -2.11 -15.68 -8.34
C ASP A 65 -1.06 -14.86 -9.11
N ALA A 66 -1.33 -13.59 -9.40
CA ALA A 66 -0.38 -12.66 -10.00
C ALA A 66 0.87 -12.48 -9.09
N MET A 67 0.68 -12.23 -7.79
CA MET A 67 1.78 -12.09 -6.83
C MET A 67 2.61 -13.38 -6.70
N LEU A 68 1.96 -14.53 -6.62
CA LEU A 68 2.64 -15.83 -6.53
C LEU A 68 3.36 -16.21 -7.83
N THR A 69 2.86 -15.75 -8.97
CA THR A 69 3.53 -15.90 -10.27
C THR A 69 4.78 -15.02 -10.33
N ALA A 70 4.67 -13.76 -9.93
CA ALA A 70 5.80 -12.84 -9.84
C ALA A 70 6.88 -13.32 -8.87
N LEU A 71 6.48 -13.96 -7.76
CA LEU A 71 7.39 -14.48 -6.73
C LEU A 71 8.20 -15.70 -7.20
N ASP A 72 7.68 -16.52 -8.13
CA ASP A 72 8.32 -17.72 -8.68
C ASP A 72 8.80 -18.70 -7.59
N VAL A 73 7.89 -19.11 -6.72
CA VAL A 73 8.19 -20.15 -5.70
C VAL A 73 8.35 -21.51 -6.35
N ARG A 74 9.46 -22.18 -6.05
CA ARG A 74 9.79 -23.52 -6.56
C ARG A 74 9.88 -24.55 -5.43
N PRO A 75 9.71 -25.84 -5.73
CA PRO A 75 9.91 -26.90 -4.74
C PRO A 75 11.28 -26.79 -4.05
N GLY A 76 11.27 -26.92 -2.73
CA GLY A 76 12.46 -26.78 -1.89
C GLY A 76 12.77 -25.37 -1.40
N HIS A 77 12.09 -24.33 -1.91
CA HIS A 77 12.33 -22.96 -1.45
C HIS A 77 11.94 -22.75 0.01
N ALA A 78 12.74 -21.93 0.69
CA ALA A 78 12.41 -21.30 1.96
C ALA A 78 11.72 -19.96 1.68
N VAL A 79 10.50 -19.78 2.19
CA VAL A 79 9.65 -18.61 1.90
C VAL A 79 9.26 -17.92 3.19
N LEU A 80 9.38 -16.60 3.23
CA LEU A 80 8.83 -15.74 4.27
C LEU A 80 7.64 -14.97 3.71
N GLU A 81 6.52 -15.05 4.42
CA GLU A 81 5.33 -14.24 4.17
C GLU A 81 5.10 -13.24 5.30
N ILE A 82 4.81 -12.00 4.94
CA ILE A 82 4.44 -10.91 5.85
C ILE A 82 2.96 -10.62 5.69
N GLY A 83 2.18 -10.87 6.74
CA GLY A 83 0.72 -10.77 6.73
C GLY A 83 0.05 -12.12 6.45
N THR A 84 -0.17 -12.92 7.51
CA THR A 84 -0.82 -14.24 7.38
C THR A 84 -2.29 -14.12 7.01
N GLY A 85 -3.01 -13.16 7.60
CA GLY A 85 -4.44 -12.98 7.39
C GLY A 85 -5.23 -14.26 7.65
N THR A 86 -5.94 -14.76 6.66
CA THR A 86 -6.70 -16.01 6.75
C THR A 86 -5.85 -17.28 6.66
N GLY A 87 -4.55 -17.19 6.37
CA GLY A 87 -3.66 -18.31 6.07
C GLY A 87 -3.81 -18.86 4.64
N TRP A 88 -4.67 -18.27 3.81
CA TRP A 88 -4.95 -18.79 2.47
C TRP A 88 -3.71 -18.71 1.57
N ASN A 89 -3.02 -17.57 1.54
CA ASN A 89 -1.79 -17.43 0.76
C ASN A 89 -0.67 -18.32 1.29
N ALA A 90 -0.52 -18.44 2.62
CA ALA A 90 0.44 -19.36 3.24
C ALA A 90 0.23 -20.82 2.80
N ALA A 91 -1.01 -21.28 2.64
CA ALA A 91 -1.31 -22.61 2.11
C ALA A 91 -0.89 -22.76 0.64
N HIS A 92 -1.10 -21.75 -0.20
CA HIS A 92 -0.64 -21.72 -1.59
C HIS A 92 0.88 -21.71 -1.71
N LEU A 93 1.58 -20.96 -0.86
CA LEU A 93 3.04 -20.96 -0.76
C LEU A 93 3.56 -22.36 -0.35
N SER A 94 2.95 -22.97 0.67
CA SER A 94 3.32 -24.31 1.15
C SER A 94 3.14 -25.37 0.05
N ARG A 95 2.06 -25.30 -0.72
CA ARG A 95 1.82 -26.17 -1.87
C ARG A 95 2.92 -26.04 -2.93
N ARG A 96 3.34 -24.81 -3.24
CA ARG A 96 4.38 -24.54 -4.26
C ARG A 96 5.77 -24.92 -3.78
N ALA A 97 6.09 -24.63 -2.51
CA ALA A 97 7.37 -25.00 -1.91
C ALA A 97 7.53 -26.54 -1.74
N GLY A 98 6.42 -27.26 -1.62
CA GLY A 98 6.41 -28.72 -1.49
C GLY A 98 6.99 -29.21 -0.16
N THR A 99 7.12 -30.53 -0.03
CA THR A 99 7.55 -31.18 1.23
C THR A 99 9.02 -30.94 1.60
N GLN A 100 9.83 -30.48 0.66
CA GLN A 100 11.26 -30.15 0.89
C GLN A 100 11.47 -28.65 1.16
N GLY A 101 10.44 -27.83 0.91
CA GLY A 101 10.47 -26.40 1.21
C GLY A 101 9.93 -26.11 2.61
N ARG A 102 10.07 -24.86 3.01
CA ARG A 102 9.48 -24.36 4.26
C ARG A 102 8.84 -22.99 4.03
N VAL A 103 7.77 -22.74 4.76
CA VAL A 103 7.07 -21.44 4.75
C VAL A 103 6.96 -20.94 6.18
N VAL A 104 7.42 -19.72 6.40
CA VAL A 104 7.17 -18.95 7.62
C VAL A 104 6.21 -17.82 7.25
N THR A 105 5.20 -17.58 8.07
CA THR A 105 4.24 -16.50 7.87
C THR A 105 4.04 -15.73 9.16
N ILE A 106 4.05 -14.41 9.09
CA ILE A 106 3.99 -13.51 10.27
C ILE A 106 2.68 -12.74 10.28
N GLU A 107 2.03 -12.74 11.43
CA GLU A 107 0.80 -11.96 11.68
C GLU A 107 0.96 -11.12 12.94
N VAL A 108 0.66 -9.82 12.84
CA VAL A 108 0.77 -8.89 13.97
C VAL A 108 -0.38 -9.03 14.96
N ASP A 109 -1.55 -9.45 14.49
CA ASP A 109 -2.76 -9.62 15.29
C ASP A 109 -2.85 -11.06 15.82
N PRO A 110 -2.77 -11.28 17.16
CA PRO A 110 -2.80 -12.61 17.74
C PRO A 110 -4.09 -13.38 17.41
N ALA A 111 -5.24 -12.70 17.40
CA ALA A 111 -6.52 -13.37 17.12
C ALA A 111 -6.64 -13.82 15.66
N VAL A 112 -6.12 -13.02 14.72
CA VAL A 112 -6.03 -13.40 13.31
C VAL A 112 -5.04 -14.55 13.12
N ALA A 113 -3.88 -14.50 13.79
CA ALA A 113 -2.88 -15.60 13.76
C ALA A 113 -3.46 -16.92 14.25
N ASP A 114 -4.25 -16.93 15.34
CA ASP A 114 -4.89 -18.14 15.88
C ASP A 114 -5.97 -18.68 14.94
N GLN A 115 -6.74 -17.81 14.30
CA GLN A 115 -7.71 -18.21 13.27
C GLN A 115 -7.00 -18.83 12.06
N ALA A 116 -5.87 -18.23 11.62
CA ALA A 116 -5.07 -18.76 10.53
C ALA A 116 -4.49 -20.17 10.86
N ARG A 117 -3.92 -20.35 12.05
CA ARG A 117 -3.45 -21.67 12.52
C ARG A 117 -4.56 -22.73 12.46
N SER A 118 -5.74 -22.36 12.95
CA SER A 118 -6.92 -23.26 12.94
C SER A 118 -7.36 -23.60 11.51
N ALA A 119 -7.37 -22.63 10.61
CA ALA A 119 -7.73 -22.82 9.21
C ALA A 119 -6.69 -23.69 8.48
N LEU A 120 -5.40 -23.42 8.66
CA LEU A 120 -4.29 -24.16 8.06
C LEU A 120 -4.25 -25.63 8.49
N ALA A 121 -4.58 -25.93 9.75
CA ALA A 121 -4.64 -27.29 10.25
C ALA A 121 -5.62 -28.20 9.46
N THR A 122 -6.59 -27.61 8.76
CA THR A 122 -7.56 -28.34 7.92
C THR A 122 -7.09 -28.57 6.49
N THR A 123 -5.98 -27.95 6.07
CA THR A 123 -5.51 -27.97 4.67
C THR A 123 -4.52 -29.08 4.36
N GLY A 124 -3.93 -29.69 5.38
CA GLY A 124 -2.81 -30.63 5.26
C GLY A 124 -1.44 -29.95 5.06
N TYR A 125 -1.37 -28.61 5.08
CA TYR A 125 -0.13 -27.82 5.07
C TYR A 125 0.17 -27.30 6.47
N SER A 126 1.46 -27.17 6.80
CA SER A 126 1.93 -26.76 8.13
C SER A 126 2.99 -25.67 8.03
N PRO A 127 2.65 -24.47 7.49
CA PRO A 127 3.57 -23.36 7.57
C PRO A 127 3.78 -22.95 9.03
N HIS A 128 4.95 -22.38 9.33
CA HIS A 128 5.24 -21.86 10.66
C HIS A 128 4.58 -20.48 10.81
N VAL A 129 3.49 -20.41 11.58
CA VAL A 129 2.75 -19.17 11.83
C VAL A 129 3.33 -18.48 13.06
N VAL A 130 3.97 -17.34 12.86
CA VAL A 130 4.56 -16.49 13.90
C VAL A 130 3.62 -15.33 14.22
N THR A 131 3.39 -15.06 15.50
CA THR A 131 2.70 -13.83 15.92
C THR A 131 3.75 -12.79 16.27
N GLY A 132 3.77 -11.65 15.54
CA GLY A 132 4.78 -10.61 15.75
C GLY A 132 4.76 -9.50 14.71
N ASP A 133 5.69 -8.56 14.86
CA ASP A 133 5.87 -7.47 13.91
C ASP A 133 6.58 -7.96 12.63
N GLY A 134 5.85 -7.96 11.52
CA GLY A 134 6.36 -8.37 10.22
C GLY A 134 7.48 -7.48 9.66
N LEU A 135 7.67 -6.25 10.14
CA LEU A 135 8.77 -5.38 9.71
C LEU A 135 10.15 -5.97 10.04
N GLN A 136 10.24 -6.80 11.06
CA GLN A 136 11.49 -7.45 11.47
C GLN A 136 11.79 -8.72 10.67
N GLY A 137 10.84 -9.22 9.88
CA GLY A 137 10.94 -10.55 9.31
C GLY A 137 11.03 -11.64 10.39
N TYR A 138 11.66 -12.77 10.05
CA TYR A 138 11.89 -13.87 11.01
C TYR A 138 13.26 -14.53 10.76
N PRO A 139 14.34 -13.97 11.31
CA PRO A 139 15.69 -14.43 11.03
C PRO A 139 16.00 -15.83 11.59
N ALA A 140 15.24 -16.31 12.58
CA ALA A 140 15.46 -17.63 13.19
C ALA A 140 15.34 -18.79 12.19
N ASP A 141 14.45 -18.65 11.19
CA ASP A 141 14.25 -19.65 10.12
C ASP A 141 14.82 -19.17 8.76
N GLY A 142 15.58 -18.08 8.74
CA GLY A 142 16.28 -17.59 7.55
C GLY A 142 17.57 -18.36 7.23
N PRO A 143 18.25 -18.02 6.14
CA PRO A 143 17.84 -17.09 5.11
C PRO A 143 16.78 -17.69 4.17
N TYR A 144 16.06 -16.81 3.44
CA TYR A 144 14.95 -17.18 2.57
C TYR A 144 15.32 -17.06 1.09
N ASP A 145 14.74 -17.93 0.26
CA ASP A 145 14.82 -17.83 -1.20
C ASP A 145 13.83 -16.79 -1.74
N ARG A 146 12.69 -16.62 -1.05
CA ARG A 146 11.58 -15.75 -1.44
C ARG A 146 11.00 -15.03 -0.22
N VAL A 147 10.71 -13.74 -0.38
CA VAL A 147 9.95 -12.95 0.58
C VAL A 147 8.73 -12.37 -0.12
N ILE A 148 7.56 -12.49 0.47
CA ILE A 148 6.32 -11.88 -0.02
C ILE A 148 5.63 -11.13 1.11
N ALA A 149 5.14 -9.93 0.82
CA ALA A 149 4.25 -9.24 1.73
C ALA A 149 2.83 -9.18 1.16
N THR A 150 1.84 -9.41 2.01
CA THR A 150 0.41 -9.24 1.72
C THR A 150 -0.17 -8.03 2.44
N ALA A 151 0.71 -7.10 2.78
CA ALA A 151 0.42 -5.75 3.26
C ALA A 151 1.38 -4.77 2.56
N ALA A 152 0.90 -3.59 2.21
CA ALA A 152 1.70 -2.63 1.45
C ALA A 152 2.79 -1.98 2.31
N VAL A 153 4.02 -1.97 1.81
CA VAL A 153 5.06 -1.11 2.36
C VAL A 153 4.77 0.35 2.01
N ASN A 154 5.10 1.26 2.92
CA ASN A 154 4.98 2.68 2.67
C ASN A 154 6.36 3.26 2.35
N ASP A 155 6.62 3.47 1.06
CA ASP A 155 7.82 4.03 0.46
C ASP A 155 9.05 3.08 0.51
N ALA A 156 9.64 2.89 1.68
CA ALA A 156 10.82 2.05 1.84
C ALA A 156 10.50 0.56 2.04
N VAL A 157 11.28 -0.29 1.42
CA VAL A 157 11.30 -1.74 1.73
C VAL A 157 12.05 -1.93 3.05
N PRO A 158 11.49 -2.66 4.04
CA PRO A 158 12.19 -2.90 5.30
C PRO A 158 13.54 -3.60 5.10
N GLY A 159 14.62 -3.00 5.66
CA GLY A 159 15.96 -3.58 5.60
C GLY A 159 16.02 -5.03 6.07
N PRO A 160 15.39 -5.40 7.21
CA PRO A 160 15.39 -6.79 7.67
C PRO A 160 14.85 -7.82 6.67
N TRP A 161 13.98 -7.43 5.73
CA TRP A 161 13.52 -8.36 4.69
C TRP A 161 14.60 -8.64 3.65
N LEU A 162 15.38 -7.60 3.29
CA LEU A 162 16.49 -7.72 2.35
C LEU A 162 17.65 -8.48 2.98
N ASP A 163 17.97 -8.22 4.25
CA ASP A 163 19.04 -8.90 5.00
C ASP A 163 18.76 -10.41 5.20
N GLN A 164 17.49 -10.82 5.17
CA GLN A 164 17.08 -12.21 5.32
C GLN A 164 16.88 -12.94 3.99
N LEU A 165 16.97 -12.24 2.85
CA LEU A 165 17.01 -12.86 1.53
C LEU A 165 18.40 -13.42 1.22
N ARG A 166 18.43 -14.57 0.55
CA ARG A 166 19.67 -15.10 -0.02
C ARG A 166 20.14 -14.30 -1.24
N PRO A 167 21.43 -14.32 -1.58
CA PRO A 167 21.86 -13.97 -2.93
C PRO A 167 21.04 -14.72 -3.99
N GLY A 168 20.58 -14.01 -5.04
CA GLY A 168 19.61 -14.55 -6.02
C GLY A 168 18.19 -14.70 -5.50
N GLY A 169 17.89 -14.24 -4.29
CA GLY A 169 16.56 -14.24 -3.72
C GLY A 169 15.66 -13.16 -4.34
N ARG A 170 14.34 -13.40 -4.25
CA ARG A 170 13.33 -12.47 -4.79
C ARG A 170 12.34 -12.03 -3.72
N LEU A 171 12.02 -10.73 -3.74
CA LEU A 171 10.97 -10.11 -2.94
C LEU A 171 9.84 -9.64 -3.85
N VAL A 172 8.59 -9.89 -3.44
CA VAL A 172 7.39 -9.31 -4.03
C VAL A 172 6.58 -8.64 -2.93
N THR A 173 6.25 -7.37 -3.12
CA THR A 173 5.49 -6.60 -2.13
C THR A 173 4.56 -5.58 -2.79
N PRO A 174 3.35 -5.39 -2.26
CA PRO A 174 2.60 -4.19 -2.56
C PRO A 174 3.36 -2.97 -2.07
N TRP A 175 3.43 -1.95 -2.90
CA TRP A 175 4.13 -0.70 -2.63
C TRP A 175 3.18 0.49 -2.67
N ALA A 176 3.33 1.37 -1.73
CA ALA A 176 2.54 2.58 -1.58
C ALA A 176 3.41 3.74 -1.12
N THR A 177 2.91 4.96 -1.27
CA THR A 177 3.38 6.18 -0.59
C THR A 177 2.19 6.84 0.10
N ASP A 178 2.40 7.93 0.80
CA ASP A 178 1.28 8.68 1.39
C ASP A 178 0.37 9.28 0.29
N TRP A 179 0.91 9.55 -0.89
CA TRP A 179 0.18 10.05 -2.07
C TRP A 179 -0.49 8.94 -2.89
N PHE A 180 0.16 7.80 -3.04
CA PHE A 180 -0.24 6.73 -3.95
C PHE A 180 -0.30 5.39 -3.23
N ASN A 181 -1.31 4.58 -3.50
CA ASN A 181 -1.41 3.21 -3.02
C ASN A 181 -1.89 2.31 -4.15
N GLY A 182 -0.99 1.49 -4.69
CA GLY A 182 -1.43 0.58 -5.70
C GLY A 182 -0.40 0.07 -6.69
N ALA A 183 0.85 -0.19 -6.30
CA ALA A 183 1.82 -0.84 -7.17
C ALA A 183 2.30 -2.18 -6.62
N MET A 184 2.63 -3.13 -7.49
CA MET A 184 3.38 -4.35 -7.15
C MET A 184 4.85 -4.16 -7.49
N LEU A 185 5.71 -4.20 -6.47
CA LEU A 185 7.15 -4.23 -6.63
C LEU A 185 7.66 -5.67 -6.62
N ALA A 186 8.39 -6.07 -7.67
CA ALA A 186 9.19 -7.29 -7.69
C ALA A 186 10.67 -6.92 -7.76
N LEU A 187 11.47 -7.41 -6.81
CA LEU A 187 12.87 -7.07 -6.63
C LEU A 187 13.70 -8.33 -6.46
N ASP A 188 14.78 -8.42 -7.22
CA ASP A 188 15.76 -9.50 -7.15
C ASP A 188 17.06 -9.01 -6.50
N LEU A 189 17.67 -9.81 -5.63
CA LEU A 189 19.01 -9.57 -5.10
C LEU A 189 20.05 -10.24 -5.97
N ASP A 190 21.17 -9.54 -6.21
CA ASP A 190 22.38 -10.11 -6.81
C ASP A 190 23.24 -10.86 -5.77
N ASP A 191 24.38 -11.40 -6.22
CA ASP A 191 25.31 -12.13 -5.37
C ASP A 191 26.01 -11.25 -4.31
N HIS A 192 25.89 -9.92 -4.43
CA HIS A 192 26.46 -8.94 -3.50
C HIS A 192 25.41 -8.40 -2.50
N GLY A 193 24.14 -8.84 -2.62
CA GLY A 193 23.03 -8.35 -1.81
C GLY A 193 22.47 -7.01 -2.28
N HIS A 194 22.84 -6.55 -3.49
CA HIS A 194 22.21 -5.39 -4.11
C HIS A 194 20.90 -5.81 -4.78
N GLY A 195 19.87 -5.03 -4.60
CA GLY A 195 18.55 -5.31 -5.15
C GLY A 195 18.21 -4.42 -6.33
N THR A 196 17.64 -5.01 -7.36
CA THR A 196 17.06 -4.26 -8.48
C THR A 196 15.71 -4.88 -8.84
N GLY A 197 14.71 -4.02 -9.02
CA GLY A 197 13.36 -4.46 -9.32
C GLY A 197 12.55 -3.46 -10.11
N ARG A 198 11.34 -3.85 -10.47
CA ARG A 198 10.37 -3.02 -11.20
C ARG A 198 9.01 -3.03 -10.56
N PHE A 199 8.27 -1.99 -10.83
CA PHE A 199 6.83 -1.93 -10.54
C PHE A 199 6.09 -2.57 -11.71
N ILE A 200 5.49 -3.75 -11.49
CA ILE A 200 5.07 -4.65 -12.58
C ILE A 200 3.55 -4.78 -12.75
N ASP A 201 2.75 -4.26 -11.84
CA ASP A 201 1.30 -4.35 -11.90
C ASP A 201 0.65 -3.33 -10.97
N ASP A 202 -0.64 -3.08 -11.18
CA ASP A 202 -1.48 -2.26 -10.31
C ASP A 202 -2.16 -3.16 -9.28
N LEU A 203 -1.91 -2.90 -8.00
CA LEU A 203 -2.61 -3.55 -6.91
C LEU A 203 -2.65 -2.69 -5.66
N SER A 204 -3.74 -2.75 -4.92
CA SER A 204 -3.91 -2.01 -3.68
C SER A 204 -4.12 -2.95 -2.51
N PHE A 205 -3.32 -2.75 -1.46
CA PHE A 205 -3.40 -3.49 -0.21
C PHE A 205 -3.51 -2.52 0.98
N MET A 206 -4.04 -3.02 2.08
CA MET A 206 -3.88 -2.34 3.36
C MET A 206 -2.39 -2.16 3.65
N ARG A 207 -2.01 -0.98 4.15
CA ARG A 207 -0.62 -0.73 4.56
C ARG A 207 -0.24 -1.56 5.80
N ILE A 208 1.03 -1.84 5.95
CA ILE A 208 1.58 -2.36 7.20
C ILE A 208 1.14 -1.45 8.33
N ARG A 209 0.56 -2.01 9.40
CA ARG A 209 -0.15 -1.27 10.44
C ARG A 209 0.70 -0.18 11.08
N SER A 210 1.98 -0.44 11.36
CA SER A 210 2.93 0.52 11.92
C SER A 210 3.48 1.54 10.91
N GLN A 211 3.16 1.38 9.61
CA GLN A 211 3.55 2.31 8.53
C GLN A 211 2.36 3.13 8.01
N HIS A 212 1.21 3.05 8.66
CA HIS A 212 0.12 3.96 8.33
C HIS A 212 0.60 5.41 8.41
N PRO A 213 0.17 6.29 7.48
CA PRO A 213 0.42 7.71 7.65
C PRO A 213 -0.11 8.16 9.01
N ALA A 214 0.57 9.10 9.61
CA ALA A 214 0.12 9.79 10.81
C ALA A 214 -1.07 10.70 10.46
N LEU A 215 -2.20 10.08 10.10
CA LEU A 215 -3.42 10.78 9.72
C LEU A 215 -3.91 11.58 10.92
N PHE A 216 -4.12 12.89 10.72
CA PHE A 216 -4.67 13.79 11.72
C PHE A 216 -3.81 14.00 12.98
N GLU A 217 -2.53 13.65 12.97
CA GLU A 217 -1.64 14.02 14.06
C GLU A 217 -1.44 15.54 14.18
N TRP A 218 -1.65 16.25 13.07
CA TRP A 218 -1.63 17.70 13.03
C TRP A 218 -2.62 18.21 11.99
N GLU A 219 -3.46 19.16 12.37
CA GLU A 219 -4.34 19.93 11.50
C GLU A 219 -4.11 21.43 11.75
N PRO A 220 -4.12 22.27 10.68
CA PRO A 220 -4.00 23.70 10.85
C PRO A 220 -5.22 24.27 11.59
N ASP A 221 -4.99 25.08 12.60
CA ASP A 221 -6.07 25.81 13.27
C ASP A 221 -6.57 27.02 12.43
N ALA A 222 -7.61 27.71 12.89
CA ALA A 222 -8.18 28.84 12.19
C ALA A 222 -7.18 30.00 12.00
N ALA A 223 -6.23 30.19 12.91
CA ALA A 223 -5.19 31.21 12.80
C ALA A 223 -4.12 30.80 11.81
N ASP A 224 -3.78 29.53 11.76
CA ASP A 224 -2.90 28.92 10.76
C ASP A 224 -3.48 29.11 9.36
N ILE A 225 -4.76 28.75 9.19
CA ILE A 225 -5.47 28.92 7.92
C ILE A 225 -5.50 30.39 7.49
N GLN A 226 -5.66 31.34 8.40
CA GLN A 226 -5.62 32.77 8.07
C GLN A 226 -4.24 33.24 7.58
N ARG A 227 -3.16 32.65 8.08
CA ARG A 227 -1.78 32.97 7.67
C ARG A 227 -1.33 32.28 6.38
N ALA A 228 -2.10 31.29 5.91
CA ALA A 228 -1.74 30.56 4.71
C ALA A 228 -1.73 31.47 3.47
N GLU A 229 -0.71 31.32 2.65
CA GLU A 229 -0.49 32.11 1.45
C GLU A 229 -1.21 31.48 0.26
N PHE A 230 -1.69 32.34 -0.67
CA PHE A 230 -2.23 31.87 -1.94
C PHE A 230 -1.14 31.83 -3.01
N THR A 231 -1.08 30.71 -3.71
CA THR A 231 -0.21 30.50 -4.88
C THR A 231 -1.08 30.22 -6.09
N ASP A 232 -0.84 30.91 -7.19
CA ASP A 232 -1.48 30.59 -8.46
C ASP A 232 -0.92 29.27 -8.98
N THR A 233 -1.77 28.40 -9.52
CA THR A 233 -1.39 27.12 -10.11
C THR A 233 -1.41 27.22 -11.63
N GLY A 234 -0.66 26.34 -12.32
CA GLY A 234 -0.77 26.14 -13.76
C GLY A 234 -1.90 25.20 -14.16
N CYS A 235 -2.58 24.57 -13.18
CA CYS A 235 -3.56 23.52 -13.41
C CYS A 235 -4.97 24.06 -13.69
N TYR A 236 -5.64 23.41 -14.63
CA TYR A 236 -7.02 23.64 -15.03
C TYR A 236 -7.87 22.37 -14.80
N GLY A 237 -9.18 22.44 -15.03
CA GLY A 237 -10.13 21.39 -14.71
C GLY A 237 -9.75 19.96 -15.10
N ASN A 238 -9.18 19.78 -16.31
CA ASN A 238 -8.78 18.42 -16.76
C ASN A 238 -7.50 17.93 -16.11
N ASP A 239 -6.55 18.83 -15.81
CA ASP A 239 -5.25 18.44 -15.20
C ASP A 239 -5.47 17.94 -13.78
N PHE A 240 -6.40 18.56 -13.07
CA PHE A 240 -6.79 18.12 -11.74
C PHE A 240 -7.13 16.63 -11.68
N HIS A 241 -8.02 16.16 -12.56
CA HIS A 241 -8.40 14.76 -12.60
C HIS A 241 -7.21 13.85 -12.93
N ARG A 242 -6.31 14.26 -13.81
CA ARG A 242 -5.10 13.49 -14.15
C ARG A 242 -4.15 13.38 -12.97
N ILE A 243 -4.04 14.43 -12.16
CA ILE A 243 -3.16 14.46 -10.97
C ILE A 243 -3.69 13.57 -9.85
N VAL A 244 -5.01 13.61 -9.57
CA VAL A 244 -5.57 13.00 -8.36
C VAL A 244 -6.25 11.65 -8.58
N SER A 245 -6.66 11.32 -9.80
CA SER A 245 -7.28 10.03 -10.10
C SER A 245 -6.24 8.91 -10.10
N PRO A 246 -6.63 7.67 -9.76
CA PRO A 246 -5.74 6.52 -9.92
C PRO A 246 -5.20 6.43 -11.35
N GLY A 247 -3.91 6.14 -11.50
CA GLY A 247 -3.26 6.00 -12.80
C GLY A 247 -1.80 6.40 -12.80
N GLN A 248 -1.22 6.48 -13.99
CA GLN A 248 0.23 6.62 -14.21
C GLN A 248 0.79 7.95 -13.65
N ALA A 249 0.06 9.05 -13.83
CA ALA A 249 0.47 10.34 -13.27
C ALA A 249 0.54 10.30 -11.74
N ARG A 250 -0.49 9.72 -11.10
CA ARG A 250 -0.54 9.62 -9.63
C ARG A 250 0.58 8.73 -9.09
N PHE A 251 0.89 7.62 -9.78
CA PHE A 251 2.05 6.81 -9.46
C PHE A 251 3.35 7.61 -9.54
N ALA A 252 3.60 8.29 -10.68
CA ALA A 252 4.84 9.03 -10.92
C ALA A 252 5.03 10.19 -9.92
N ILE A 253 3.95 10.89 -9.56
CA ILE A 253 3.97 11.91 -8.51
C ILE A 253 4.37 11.28 -7.17
N GLY A 254 3.73 10.17 -6.77
CA GLY A 254 4.06 9.47 -5.53
C GLY A 254 5.48 8.93 -5.50
N ALA A 255 6.01 8.47 -6.64
CA ALA A 255 7.40 8.05 -6.76
C ALA A 255 8.40 9.21 -6.59
N ARG A 256 8.00 10.45 -6.91
CA ARG A 256 8.87 11.63 -6.89
C ARG A 256 8.72 12.47 -5.62
N VAL A 257 7.50 12.62 -5.08
CA VAL A 257 7.22 13.49 -3.92
C VAL A 257 6.93 12.62 -2.69
N PRO A 258 7.80 12.61 -1.68
CA PRO A 258 7.60 11.83 -0.47
C PRO A 258 6.70 12.55 0.52
N GLN A 259 6.04 11.77 1.39
CA GLN A 259 5.40 12.23 2.62
C GLN A 259 4.36 13.35 2.37
N VAL A 260 3.57 13.22 1.31
CA VAL A 260 2.40 14.07 1.09
C VAL A 260 1.16 13.19 1.13
N TYR A 261 0.32 13.43 2.11
CA TYR A 261 -0.99 12.79 2.19
C TYR A 261 -2.03 13.61 1.45
N LEU A 262 -2.92 12.93 0.72
CA LEU A 262 -4.00 13.55 -0.03
C LEU A 262 -5.34 13.13 0.57
N HIS A 263 -6.12 14.11 0.98
CA HIS A 263 -7.55 13.97 1.25
C HIS A 263 -8.37 14.69 0.17
N ILE A 264 -9.46 14.08 -0.28
CA ILE A 264 -10.37 14.67 -1.26
C ILE A 264 -11.79 14.61 -0.73
N ASP A 265 -12.39 15.76 -0.51
CA ASP A 265 -13.82 15.90 -0.32
C ASP A 265 -14.46 16.16 -1.69
N TRP A 266 -15.13 15.13 -2.21
CA TRP A 266 -15.72 15.15 -3.56
C TRP A 266 -16.99 16.00 -3.65
N ASP A 267 -17.61 16.33 -2.51
CA ASP A 267 -18.91 16.99 -2.43
C ASP A 267 -18.89 18.26 -1.55
N ALA A 268 -17.72 18.89 -1.39
CA ALA A 268 -17.51 20.02 -0.46
C ALA A 268 -18.56 21.14 -0.56
N ARG A 269 -19.09 21.38 -1.77
CA ARG A 269 -20.15 22.37 -2.05
C ARG A 269 -21.14 21.88 -3.13
N GLY A 270 -21.33 20.56 -3.25
CA GLY A 270 -22.12 19.89 -4.29
C GLY A 270 -21.24 19.18 -5.32
N ASP A 271 -21.85 18.35 -6.14
CA ASP A 271 -21.25 17.34 -7.03
C ASP A 271 -20.22 17.84 -8.09
N ARG A 272 -20.01 19.15 -8.19
CA ARG A 272 -19.03 19.78 -9.10
C ARG A 272 -17.98 20.62 -8.37
N HIS A 273 -17.98 20.59 -7.04
CA HIS A 273 -17.03 21.31 -6.22
C HIS A 273 -16.30 20.33 -5.31
N HIS A 274 -15.03 20.15 -5.56
CA HIS A 274 -14.18 19.27 -4.78
C HIS A 274 -13.20 20.11 -3.96
N ARG A 275 -12.82 19.59 -2.80
CA ARG A 275 -11.74 20.15 -2.01
C ARG A 275 -10.63 19.12 -1.88
N LEU A 276 -9.42 19.55 -2.25
CA LEU A 276 -8.22 18.80 -1.90
C LEU A 276 -7.58 19.42 -0.69
N GLU A 277 -7.14 18.56 0.19
CA GLU A 277 -6.25 18.90 1.28
C GLU A 277 -5.02 18.01 1.20
N LEU A 278 -3.85 18.65 1.30
CA LEU A 278 -2.56 18.00 1.33
C LEU A 278 -1.92 18.30 2.68
N ASP A 279 -1.35 17.29 3.31
CA ASP A 279 -0.60 17.49 4.54
C ASP A 279 0.70 16.70 4.57
N ASP A 280 1.68 17.27 5.25
CA ASP A 280 2.88 16.64 5.76
C ASP A 280 3.01 16.96 7.25
N ALA A 281 2.57 16.04 8.09
CA ALA A 281 2.55 16.22 9.53
C ALA A 281 3.95 16.45 10.13
N ALA A 282 4.99 15.83 9.53
CA ALA A 282 6.36 15.93 10.02
C ALA A 282 6.91 17.36 9.90
N THR A 283 6.59 18.07 8.83
CA THR A 283 7.01 19.46 8.63
C THR A 283 5.94 20.49 8.98
N LYS A 284 4.73 20.03 9.35
CA LYS A 284 3.55 20.89 9.55
C LYS A 284 3.27 21.76 8.30
N SER A 285 3.37 21.13 7.15
CA SER A 285 3.04 21.76 5.87
C SER A 285 1.68 21.31 5.41
N TRP A 286 0.90 22.23 4.87
CA TRP A 286 -0.47 22.00 4.45
C TRP A 286 -0.78 22.80 3.18
N ALA A 287 -1.64 22.24 2.33
CA ALA A 287 -2.21 22.94 1.20
C ALA A 287 -3.68 22.58 1.00
N GLN A 288 -4.46 23.55 0.54
CA GLN A 288 -5.86 23.37 0.17
C GLN A 288 -6.12 23.98 -1.21
N ILE A 289 -6.85 23.22 -2.02
CA ILE A 289 -7.32 23.66 -3.33
C ILE A 289 -8.82 23.42 -3.42
N ASP A 290 -9.60 24.48 -3.62
CA ASP A 290 -11.00 24.39 -3.96
C ASP A 290 -11.14 24.32 -5.49
N VAL A 291 -11.70 23.22 -5.99
CA VAL A 291 -11.85 22.92 -7.42
C VAL A 291 -13.31 23.09 -7.81
N ASP A 292 -13.56 24.03 -8.71
CA ASP A 292 -14.86 24.26 -9.34
C ASP A 292 -14.84 23.77 -10.80
N LEU A 293 -15.35 22.58 -11.04
CA LEU A 293 -15.39 21.99 -12.39
C LEU A 293 -16.31 22.74 -13.37
N THR A 294 -17.06 23.74 -12.91
CA THR A 294 -17.83 24.63 -13.80
C THR A 294 -16.95 25.69 -14.45
N GLN A 295 -15.74 25.95 -13.90
CA GLN A 295 -14.81 26.99 -14.30
C GLN A 295 -13.55 26.40 -14.97
N SER A 296 -13.73 25.57 -15.99
CA SER A 296 -12.64 24.83 -16.65
C SER A 296 -11.54 25.67 -17.31
N ARG A 297 -11.70 27.00 -17.41
CA ARG A 297 -10.76 27.90 -18.08
C ARG A 297 -10.02 28.85 -17.12
N VAL A 298 -10.26 28.74 -15.83
CA VAL A 298 -9.60 29.53 -14.79
C VAL A 298 -8.65 28.63 -14.03
N PRO A 299 -7.35 28.99 -13.92
CA PRO A 299 -6.44 28.17 -13.10
C PRO A 299 -6.89 28.22 -11.63
N TYR A 300 -6.68 27.11 -10.93
CA TYR A 300 -6.98 27.05 -9.50
C TYR A 300 -5.93 27.82 -8.70
N ARG A 301 -6.25 28.09 -7.45
CA ARG A 301 -5.31 28.66 -6.50
C ARG A 301 -5.14 27.72 -5.33
N ALA A 302 -3.89 27.42 -5.01
CA ALA A 302 -3.56 26.68 -3.82
C ALA A 302 -3.36 27.62 -2.63
N ARG A 303 -3.99 27.31 -1.50
CA ARG A 303 -3.73 27.98 -0.23
C ARG A 303 -2.76 27.12 0.55
N GLN A 304 -1.60 27.66 0.93
CA GLN A 304 -0.49 26.84 1.44
C GLN A 304 0.10 27.43 2.72
N LEU A 305 0.48 26.52 3.65
CA LEU A 305 1.10 26.84 4.93
C LEU A 305 2.32 25.91 5.15
N GLY A 306 3.29 26.39 5.92
CA GLY A 306 4.46 25.62 6.31
C GLY A 306 5.67 25.79 5.37
N PRO A 307 6.80 25.12 5.73
CA PRO A 307 8.04 25.27 4.97
C PRO A 307 8.01 24.62 3.59
N ARG A 308 7.21 23.56 3.39
CA ARG A 308 6.99 22.94 2.09
C ARG A 308 5.80 23.62 1.40
N LYS A 309 5.91 23.87 0.12
CA LYS A 309 4.80 24.30 -0.73
C LYS A 309 4.27 23.06 -1.44
N LEU A 310 3.44 22.28 -0.73
CA LEU A 310 3.07 20.92 -1.12
C LEU A 310 2.43 20.84 -2.50
N TRP A 311 1.53 21.79 -2.83
CA TRP A 311 0.95 21.79 -4.17
C TRP A 311 1.98 22.06 -5.27
N ASN A 312 2.92 22.97 -5.04
CA ASN A 312 3.96 23.24 -6.02
C ASN A 312 4.86 22.03 -6.26
N GLU A 313 5.11 21.21 -5.22
CA GLU A 313 5.85 19.96 -5.35
C GLU A 313 5.09 18.93 -6.17
N ILE A 314 3.77 18.80 -5.94
CA ILE A 314 2.87 17.91 -6.70
C ILE A 314 2.78 18.35 -8.16
N GLU A 315 2.51 19.65 -8.41
CA GLU A 315 2.42 20.22 -9.75
C GLU A 315 3.74 20.07 -10.52
N GLY A 316 4.86 20.38 -9.88
CA GLY A 316 6.17 20.20 -10.49
C GLY A 316 6.55 18.74 -10.76
N ALA A 317 6.02 17.79 -9.97
CA ALA A 317 6.18 16.37 -10.26
C ALA A 317 5.30 15.90 -11.43
N TYR A 318 4.10 16.45 -11.55
CA TYR A 318 3.22 16.20 -12.69
C TYR A 318 3.81 16.76 -14.00
N ASP A 319 4.31 17.99 -13.98
CA ASP A 319 4.97 18.62 -15.14
C ASP A 319 6.19 17.82 -15.59
N TRP A 320 7.02 17.41 -14.63
CA TRP A 320 8.17 16.54 -14.91
C TRP A 320 7.76 15.23 -15.60
N TRP A 321 6.70 14.57 -15.11
CA TRP A 321 6.20 13.32 -15.70
C TRP A 321 5.66 13.55 -17.11
N HIS A 322 4.94 14.66 -17.33
CA HIS A 322 4.43 15.07 -18.64
C HIS A 322 5.58 15.33 -19.63
N ASP A 323 6.57 16.13 -19.23
CA ASP A 323 7.75 16.48 -20.04
C ASP A 323 8.63 15.26 -20.35
N ALA A 324 8.66 14.25 -19.48
CA ALA A 324 9.32 12.97 -19.70
C ALA A 324 8.58 12.06 -20.69
N GLY A 325 7.46 12.51 -21.27
CA GLY A 325 6.64 11.76 -22.22
C GLY A 325 5.69 10.77 -21.55
N GLU A 326 5.22 11.08 -20.36
CA GLU A 326 4.21 10.32 -19.62
C GLU A 326 4.61 8.85 -19.41
N PRO A 327 5.79 8.55 -18.85
CA PRO A 327 6.25 7.20 -18.70
C PRO A 327 5.29 6.35 -17.86
N SER A 328 5.01 5.13 -18.32
CA SER A 328 4.19 4.18 -17.59
C SER A 328 4.92 3.62 -16.36
N GLN A 329 4.16 3.10 -15.41
CA GLN A 329 4.66 2.56 -14.13
C GLN A 329 5.78 1.52 -14.33
N GLU A 330 5.67 0.67 -15.36
CA GLU A 330 6.65 -0.41 -15.63
C GLU A 330 8.02 0.12 -16.08
N ARG A 331 8.12 1.37 -16.50
CA ARG A 331 9.41 2.03 -16.80
C ARG A 331 10.15 2.43 -15.53
N PHE A 332 9.43 2.56 -14.41
CA PHE A 332 10.06 2.83 -13.12
C PHE A 332 10.56 1.55 -12.49
N GLY A 333 11.58 1.70 -11.68
CA GLY A 333 12.09 0.62 -10.87
C GLY A 333 12.56 1.10 -9.52
N PHE A 334 12.93 0.13 -8.72
CA PHE A 334 13.41 0.29 -7.35
C PHE A 334 14.77 -0.39 -7.22
N ALA A 335 15.70 0.24 -6.54
CA ALA A 335 17.00 -0.36 -6.29
C ALA A 335 17.43 -0.17 -4.84
N THR A 336 18.26 -1.09 -4.36
CA THR A 336 18.88 -1.03 -3.04
C THR A 336 20.33 -1.50 -3.11
N ALA A 337 21.22 -0.77 -2.44
CA ALA A 337 22.61 -1.14 -2.25
C ALA A 337 23.16 -0.42 -1.00
N ASP A 338 23.97 -1.10 -0.20
CA ASP A 338 24.63 -0.51 0.97
C ASP A 338 23.64 0.22 1.92
N HIS A 339 22.48 -0.40 2.19
CA HIS A 339 21.37 0.13 2.99
C HIS A 339 20.74 1.42 2.44
N ARG A 340 21.06 1.82 1.20
CA ARG A 340 20.39 2.91 0.48
C ARG A 340 19.35 2.35 -0.46
N GLN A 341 18.27 3.09 -0.66
CA GLN A 341 17.18 2.72 -1.56
C GLN A 341 16.83 3.92 -2.45
N TRP A 342 16.47 3.66 -3.69
CA TRP A 342 16.06 4.71 -4.62
C TRP A 342 15.11 4.21 -5.69
N ILE A 343 14.29 5.12 -6.17
CA ILE A 343 13.43 4.92 -7.33
C ILE A 343 14.12 5.50 -8.54
N TRP A 344 14.03 4.83 -9.66
CA TRP A 344 14.66 5.20 -10.92
C TRP A 344 13.69 5.09 -12.09
N LEU A 345 13.98 5.75 -13.22
CA LEU A 345 13.24 5.71 -14.48
C LEU A 345 14.14 5.14 -15.58
N ASP A 346 13.70 4.13 -16.30
CA ASP A 346 14.35 3.39 -17.37
C ASP A 346 15.59 2.59 -16.95
N ALA A 347 16.52 3.16 -16.20
CA ALA A 347 17.74 2.53 -15.73
C ALA A 347 18.11 2.94 -14.29
N PRO A 348 18.77 2.06 -13.51
CA PRO A 348 19.05 2.31 -12.09
C PRO A 348 19.91 3.54 -11.78
N ASP A 349 20.68 4.04 -12.73
CA ASP A 349 21.46 5.27 -12.65
C ASP A 349 20.64 6.54 -12.95
N HIS A 350 19.48 6.42 -13.56
CA HIS A 350 18.55 7.53 -13.76
C HIS A 350 17.64 7.71 -12.53
N VAL A 351 18.19 8.22 -11.46
CA VAL A 351 17.55 8.33 -10.15
C VAL A 351 16.43 9.40 -10.18
N VAL A 352 15.20 8.97 -9.89
CA VAL A 352 14.06 9.85 -9.68
C VAL A 352 14.08 10.43 -8.27
N ARG A 353 14.29 9.56 -7.26
CA ARG A 353 14.34 9.93 -5.85
C ARG A 353 15.07 8.89 -5.01
N THR A 354 15.86 9.38 -4.03
CA THR A 354 16.34 8.52 -2.94
C THR A 354 15.23 8.31 -1.92
N VAL A 355 15.00 7.05 -1.55
CA VAL A 355 14.02 6.65 -0.55
C VAL A 355 14.68 6.67 0.82
N LEU A 356 14.10 7.41 1.76
CA LEU A 356 14.57 7.44 3.13
C LEU A 356 13.73 6.48 3.98
N PRO A 357 14.35 5.58 4.76
CA PRO A 357 13.59 4.76 5.71
C PRO A 357 12.79 5.69 6.63
N LYS A 358 11.48 5.47 6.79
CA LYS A 358 10.73 6.15 7.83
C LYS A 358 11.34 5.70 9.16
N THR A 359 11.96 6.61 9.88
CA THR A 359 12.34 6.39 11.28
C THR A 359 11.04 6.07 12.01
N ALA A 360 10.95 4.92 12.67
CA ALA A 360 9.80 4.58 13.47
C ALA A 360 9.61 5.76 14.45
N LEU A 361 8.52 6.51 14.29
CA LEU A 361 8.12 7.50 15.26
C LEU A 361 7.91 6.71 16.54
N SER A 362 8.81 6.92 17.50
CA SER A 362 8.73 6.31 18.82
C SER A 362 7.37 6.67 19.39
N ALA A 363 6.51 5.65 19.57
CA ALA A 363 5.32 5.76 20.37
C ALA A 363 5.80 6.13 21.80
N SER A 364 5.64 7.40 22.15
CA SER A 364 5.81 7.93 23.50
C SER A 364 4.46 7.96 24.20
#